data_9f9dd24eccb8aae6fef32c613050dad2
#
_entry.id   9f9dd24eccb8aae6fef32c613050dad2
#
_cell.length_a   1.000
_cell.length_b   1.000
_cell.length_c   1.000
_cell.angle_alpha   90.00
_cell.angle_beta   90.00
_cell.angle_gamma   90.00
#
_symmetry.space_group_name_H-M   'P 1'
#
loop_
_entity.id
_entity.type
_entity.pdbx_description
1 polymer ?
#
loop_
_entity_poly.entity_id
_entity_poly.type
_entity_poly.pdbx_seq_one_letter_code
_entity_poly.pdbx_strand_id
1 'polypeptide(L)'
;FEELKKYKSFTKEANNKFILSLGAGRCGQNWFAKIFNSHPNWIGTCERFSDFEAFFRYISFYNLPINKDGFFELFQLACNRDLAKYQNTIIASPYFAYGVEELFKKLDPNYLVFNLRNPVKSVESFYRKGWYLDFETEMNKNKKSPMINISNNLTRALSRIVPSEEFFNEWLSLTRIGKITWFWANTNKFIFDDFNKIKDVNKYFIKLEDINENYDFYKEMSIKFSFEKSISKKEFYNIINKAPNKGPLDKYEYKNWNNIEKKEFHSMIDKIFPYYDNIKTNI
;
A
#
# COMPACT_ATOMS: atom_id res chain seq x y z
N PHE A 1 -19.38 -12.01 -7.50
CA PHE A 1 -20.19 -11.13 -6.66
C PHE A 1 -21.39 -11.86 -6.05
N GLU A 2 -22.18 -12.61 -6.83
CA GLU A 2 -23.36 -13.38 -6.33
C GLU A 2 -22.99 -14.33 -5.19
N GLU A 3 -21.86 -15.02 -5.27
CA GLU A 3 -21.39 -15.91 -4.21
C GLU A 3 -21.10 -15.19 -2.89
N LEU A 4 -20.73 -13.92 -2.95
CA LEU A 4 -20.46 -13.10 -1.76
C LEU A 4 -21.76 -12.60 -1.10
N LYS A 5 -22.84 -12.42 -1.84
CA LYS A 5 -24.13 -11.90 -1.31
C LYS A 5 -24.69 -12.72 -0.14
N LYS A 6 -24.39 -14.03 -0.08
CA LYS A 6 -24.79 -14.89 1.05
C LYS A 6 -24.21 -14.44 2.41
N TYR A 7 -23.18 -13.59 2.39
CA TYR A 7 -22.57 -13.03 3.62
C TYR A 7 -23.09 -11.63 3.98
N LYS A 8 -24.12 -11.13 3.30
CA LYS A 8 -24.69 -9.80 3.54
C LYS A 8 -25.25 -9.63 4.95
N SER A 9 -25.83 -10.69 5.51
CA SER A 9 -26.39 -10.71 6.87
C SER A 9 -25.38 -11.08 7.96
N PHE A 10 -24.11 -11.28 7.61
CA PHE A 10 -23.08 -11.60 8.61
C PHE A 10 -22.85 -10.40 9.52
N THR A 11 -22.86 -10.65 10.83
CA THR A 11 -22.53 -9.65 11.84
C THR A 11 -21.18 -9.99 12.45
N LYS A 12 -20.28 -9.02 12.45
CA LYS A 12 -18.96 -9.13 13.07
C LYS A 12 -19.11 -9.35 14.58
N GLU A 13 -18.50 -10.38 15.11
CA GLU A 13 -18.47 -10.68 16.53
C GLU A 13 -17.38 -9.87 17.26
N ALA A 14 -17.51 -9.70 18.57
CA ALA A 14 -16.56 -8.91 19.37
C ALA A 14 -15.12 -9.48 19.36
N ASN A 15 -14.97 -10.78 19.16
CA ASN A 15 -13.68 -11.47 19.10
C ASN A 15 -13.07 -11.49 17.68
N ASN A 16 -13.81 -11.09 16.64
CA ASN A 16 -13.28 -10.99 15.30
C ASN A 16 -12.27 -9.85 15.19
N LYS A 17 -11.15 -10.11 14.52
CA LYS A 17 -10.15 -9.08 14.22
C LYS A 17 -10.11 -8.79 12.72
N PHE A 18 -10.33 -7.54 12.41
CA PHE A 18 -10.20 -7.04 11.05
C PHE A 18 -9.13 -5.95 11.00
N ILE A 19 -8.07 -6.21 10.25
CA ILE A 19 -6.95 -5.30 10.04
C ILE A 19 -7.03 -4.69 8.64
N LEU A 20 -7.02 -3.37 8.56
CA LEU A 20 -6.78 -2.63 7.32
C LEU A 20 -5.32 -2.18 7.27
N SER A 21 -4.56 -2.75 6.34
CA SER A 21 -3.13 -2.50 6.18
C SER A 21 -2.87 -1.57 5.00
N LEU A 22 -2.33 -0.41 5.29
CA LEU A 22 -2.10 0.72 4.40
C LEU A 22 -0.61 0.87 4.05
N GLY A 23 -0.31 1.50 2.92
CA GLY A 23 1.07 1.80 2.51
C GLY A 23 1.16 2.25 1.07
N ALA A 24 2.24 2.92 0.71
CA ALA A 24 2.46 3.42 -0.65
C ALA A 24 2.73 2.32 -1.70
N GLY A 25 2.84 1.08 -1.25
CA GLY A 25 3.34 -0.04 -2.05
C GLY A 25 4.85 -0.25 -1.86
N ARG A 26 5.33 -1.44 -2.22
CA ARG A 26 6.74 -1.86 -2.04
C ARG A 26 7.23 -1.82 -0.57
N CYS A 27 6.32 -1.68 0.37
CA CYS A 27 6.55 -1.61 1.82
C CYS A 27 6.27 -2.92 2.57
N GLY A 28 6.25 -4.06 1.87
CA GLY A 28 6.12 -5.38 2.50
C GLY A 28 4.68 -5.87 2.72
N GLN A 29 3.65 -5.18 2.22
CA GLN A 29 2.25 -5.56 2.44
C GLN A 29 1.91 -7.00 2.02
N ASN A 30 2.45 -7.47 0.90
CA ASN A 30 2.26 -8.86 0.46
C ASN A 30 2.89 -9.86 1.43
N TRP A 31 4.08 -9.54 1.93
CA TRP A 31 4.75 -10.32 2.96
C TRP A 31 3.94 -10.34 4.25
N PHE A 32 3.43 -9.17 4.68
CA PHE A 32 2.62 -9.02 5.87
C PHE A 32 1.36 -9.91 5.78
N ALA A 33 0.61 -9.84 4.68
CA ALA A 33 -0.53 -10.71 4.43
C ALA A 33 -0.18 -12.21 4.50
N LYS A 34 1.00 -12.61 4.00
CA LYS A 34 1.45 -14.02 4.04
C LYS A 34 1.75 -14.51 5.46
N ILE A 35 2.26 -13.66 6.34
CA ILE A 35 2.46 -14.01 7.75
C ILE A 35 1.11 -14.37 8.37
N PHE A 36 0.07 -13.56 8.15
CA PHE A 36 -1.26 -13.87 8.67
C PHE A 36 -1.83 -15.16 8.08
N ASN A 37 -1.62 -15.44 6.80
CA ASN A 37 -2.04 -16.70 6.16
C ASN A 37 -1.33 -17.95 6.69
N SER A 38 -0.27 -17.82 7.46
CA SER A 38 0.36 -18.96 8.10
C SER A 38 -0.35 -19.40 9.39
N HIS A 39 -1.43 -18.71 9.78
CA HIS A 39 -2.22 -19.01 10.96
C HIS A 39 -3.64 -19.45 10.58
N PRO A 40 -4.14 -20.58 11.15
CA PRO A 40 -5.39 -21.21 10.70
C PRO A 40 -6.64 -20.34 10.90
N ASN A 41 -6.63 -19.48 11.91
CA ASN A 41 -7.74 -18.56 12.21
C ASN A 41 -7.63 -17.18 11.52
N TRP A 42 -6.72 -17.03 10.55
CA TRP A 42 -6.50 -15.81 9.81
C TRP A 42 -6.55 -16.02 8.29
N ILE A 43 -7.06 -15.03 7.60
CA ILE A 43 -6.88 -14.89 6.15
C ILE A 43 -6.26 -13.52 5.84
N GLY A 44 -5.14 -13.51 5.14
CA GLY A 44 -4.46 -12.31 4.67
C GLY A 44 -4.56 -12.16 3.16
N THR A 45 -5.00 -11.00 2.69
CA THR A 45 -5.06 -10.69 1.25
C THR A 45 -4.28 -9.42 0.94
N CYS A 46 -3.65 -9.41 -0.22
CA CYS A 46 -2.98 -8.23 -0.75
C CYS A 46 -3.43 -8.02 -2.19
N GLU A 47 -3.95 -6.82 -2.48
CA GLU A 47 -4.46 -6.46 -3.81
C GLU A 47 -5.53 -7.47 -4.30
N ARG A 48 -6.53 -7.76 -3.46
CA ARG A 48 -7.58 -8.77 -3.70
C ARG A 48 -8.34 -8.55 -4.99
N PHE A 49 -8.68 -7.30 -5.27
CA PHE A 49 -9.42 -6.85 -6.44
C PHE A 49 -8.63 -5.74 -7.14
N SER A 50 -7.43 -6.05 -7.62
CA SER A 50 -6.42 -5.07 -8.02
C SER A 50 -6.93 -3.98 -8.97
N ASP A 51 -7.78 -4.31 -9.95
CA ASP A 51 -8.32 -3.34 -10.90
C ASP A 51 -9.32 -2.39 -10.24
N PHE A 52 -10.22 -2.92 -9.39
CA PHE A 52 -11.15 -2.10 -8.63
C PHE A 52 -10.44 -1.22 -7.59
N GLU A 53 -9.43 -1.75 -6.94
CA GLU A 53 -8.62 -1.01 -5.97
C GLU A 53 -7.82 0.10 -6.64
N ALA A 54 -7.23 -0.16 -7.80
CA ALA A 54 -6.54 0.85 -8.58
C ALA A 54 -7.49 1.93 -9.11
N PHE A 55 -8.71 1.54 -9.52
CA PHE A 55 -9.76 2.49 -9.89
C PHE A 55 -10.21 3.34 -8.69
N PHE A 56 -10.42 2.72 -7.52
CA PHE A 56 -10.73 3.45 -6.28
C PHE A 56 -9.64 4.48 -5.96
N ARG A 57 -8.36 4.11 -6.05
CA ARG A 57 -7.24 5.05 -5.88
C ARG A 57 -7.36 6.23 -6.83
N TYR A 58 -7.59 5.96 -8.11
CA TYR A 58 -7.64 6.97 -9.15
C TYR A 58 -8.75 7.99 -8.91
N ILE A 59 -9.98 7.51 -8.70
CA ILE A 59 -11.12 8.39 -8.46
C ILE A 59 -11.03 9.16 -7.14
N SER A 60 -10.43 8.55 -6.09
CA SER A 60 -10.24 9.21 -4.80
C SER A 60 -9.13 10.26 -4.86
N PHE A 61 -8.01 9.98 -5.54
CA PHE A 61 -6.92 10.93 -5.69
C PHE A 61 -7.36 12.20 -6.47
N TYR A 62 -8.08 12.01 -7.58
CA TYR A 62 -8.55 13.13 -8.40
C TYR A 62 -9.90 13.70 -7.96
N ASN A 63 -10.43 13.22 -6.84
CA ASN A 63 -11.74 13.63 -6.31
C ASN A 63 -12.86 13.60 -7.37
N LEU A 64 -12.91 12.54 -8.17
CA LEU A 64 -13.88 12.41 -9.24
C LEU A 64 -15.28 12.12 -8.65
N PRO A 65 -16.36 12.71 -9.22
CA PRO A 65 -17.74 12.56 -8.72
C PRO A 65 -18.33 11.21 -9.14
N ILE A 66 -17.69 10.13 -8.74
CA ILE A 66 -18.09 8.75 -9.06
C ILE A 66 -18.59 8.09 -7.77
N ASN A 67 -19.77 7.44 -7.85
CA ASN A 67 -20.32 6.67 -6.74
C ASN A 67 -19.42 5.44 -6.45
N LYS A 68 -19.02 5.31 -5.20
CA LYS A 68 -18.14 4.24 -4.70
C LYS A 68 -18.89 3.14 -3.93
N ASP A 69 -20.23 3.21 -3.80
CA ASP A 69 -20.99 2.28 -2.95
C ASP A 69 -20.81 0.83 -3.38
N GLY A 70 -20.80 0.54 -4.68
CA GLY A 70 -20.54 -0.80 -5.20
C GLY A 70 -19.15 -1.34 -4.86
N PHE A 71 -18.13 -0.47 -4.79
CA PHE A 71 -16.80 -0.82 -4.33
C PHE A 71 -16.84 -1.21 -2.85
N PHE A 72 -17.44 -0.39 -1.99
CA PHE A 72 -17.53 -0.68 -0.56
C PHE A 72 -18.36 -1.93 -0.27
N GLU A 73 -19.49 -2.12 -0.96
CA GLU A 73 -20.32 -3.33 -0.82
C GLU A 73 -19.50 -4.58 -1.16
N LEU A 74 -18.75 -4.59 -2.27
CA LEU A 74 -17.90 -5.71 -2.67
C LEU A 74 -16.86 -6.04 -1.57
N PHE A 75 -16.19 -5.03 -1.04
CA PHE A 75 -15.19 -5.21 0.01
C PHE A 75 -15.81 -5.67 1.32
N GLN A 76 -16.94 -5.07 1.73
CA GLN A 76 -17.66 -5.48 2.94
C GLN A 76 -18.09 -6.95 2.88
N LEU A 77 -18.67 -7.37 1.75
CA LEU A 77 -19.08 -8.78 1.56
C LEU A 77 -17.88 -9.73 1.57
N ALA A 78 -16.76 -9.32 1.01
CA ALA A 78 -15.53 -10.11 1.04
C ALA A 78 -14.95 -10.21 2.46
N CYS A 79 -14.96 -9.12 3.25
CA CYS A 79 -14.59 -9.13 4.66
C CYS A 79 -15.49 -10.04 5.48
N ASN A 80 -16.80 -9.90 5.31
CA ASN A 80 -17.79 -10.72 6.01
C ASN A 80 -17.58 -12.21 5.75
N ARG A 81 -17.35 -12.60 4.49
CA ARG A 81 -16.99 -13.98 4.13
C ARG A 81 -15.75 -14.45 4.86
N ASP A 82 -14.73 -13.63 4.90
CA ASP A 82 -13.45 -13.99 5.51
C ASP A 82 -13.60 -14.15 7.02
N LEU A 83 -14.27 -13.22 7.68
CA LEU A 83 -14.53 -13.30 9.12
C LEU A 83 -15.41 -14.52 9.48
N ALA A 84 -16.41 -14.82 8.64
CA ALA A 84 -17.25 -16.01 8.84
C ALA A 84 -16.50 -17.34 8.69
N LYS A 85 -15.46 -17.38 7.85
CA LYS A 85 -14.69 -18.61 7.56
C LYS A 85 -13.46 -18.79 8.43
N TYR A 86 -12.80 -17.69 8.79
CA TYR A 86 -11.47 -17.71 9.40
C TYR A 86 -11.43 -16.97 10.74
N GLN A 87 -12.54 -16.40 11.20
CA GLN A 87 -12.62 -15.54 12.39
C GLN A 87 -11.91 -14.19 12.23
N ASN A 88 -10.73 -14.15 11.61
CA ASN A 88 -9.92 -12.94 11.50
C ASN A 88 -9.49 -12.70 10.07
N THR A 89 -9.35 -11.41 9.69
CA THR A 89 -8.91 -11.02 8.35
C THR A 89 -7.98 -9.83 8.36
N ILE A 90 -7.02 -9.83 7.43
CA ILE A 90 -6.24 -8.65 7.07
C ILE A 90 -6.38 -8.37 5.58
N ILE A 91 -6.72 -7.15 5.25
CA ILE A 91 -6.69 -6.63 3.89
C ILE A 91 -5.55 -5.64 3.77
N ALA A 92 -4.60 -5.95 2.92
CA ALA A 92 -3.47 -5.08 2.62
C ALA A 92 -3.59 -4.57 1.17
N SER A 93 -3.54 -3.26 0.97
CA SER A 93 -3.54 -2.71 -0.37
C SER A 93 -2.79 -1.38 -0.44
N PRO A 94 -1.87 -1.24 -1.41
CA PRO A 94 -1.25 0.04 -1.69
C PRO A 94 -2.22 1.04 -2.33
N TYR A 95 -3.36 0.56 -2.83
CA TYR A 95 -4.34 1.39 -3.54
C TYR A 95 -5.30 2.16 -2.61
N PHE A 96 -5.30 1.89 -1.31
CA PHE A 96 -6.20 2.53 -0.35
C PHE A 96 -5.72 3.88 0.19
N ALA A 97 -4.58 4.35 -0.29
CA ALA A 97 -3.88 5.51 0.26
C ALA A 97 -4.68 6.83 0.26
N TYR A 98 -5.57 7.02 -0.70
CA TYR A 98 -6.29 8.28 -0.90
C TYR A 98 -7.77 8.24 -0.49
N GLY A 99 -8.12 7.34 0.37
CA GLY A 99 -9.50 7.18 0.86
C GLY A 99 -9.53 6.43 2.18
N VAL A 100 -8.52 6.60 3.01
CA VAL A 100 -8.36 5.84 4.27
C VAL A 100 -9.51 6.12 5.23
N GLU A 101 -9.90 7.38 5.40
CA GLU A 101 -11.01 7.75 6.28
C GLU A 101 -12.35 7.19 5.80
N GLU A 102 -12.60 7.22 4.48
CA GLU A 102 -13.81 6.66 3.88
C GLU A 102 -13.86 5.14 4.02
N LEU A 103 -12.74 4.46 3.73
CA LEU A 103 -12.60 3.02 3.93
C LEU A 103 -12.81 2.61 5.39
N PHE A 104 -12.25 3.37 6.32
CA PHE A 104 -12.42 3.14 7.75
C PHE A 104 -13.89 3.19 8.15
N LYS A 105 -14.59 4.25 7.74
CA LYS A 105 -16.02 4.43 8.05
C LYS A 105 -16.93 3.37 7.44
N LYS A 106 -16.57 2.88 6.23
CA LYS A 106 -17.41 1.92 5.49
C LYS A 106 -17.12 0.46 5.85
N LEU A 107 -15.87 0.13 6.19
CA LEU A 107 -15.46 -1.26 6.45
C LEU A 107 -15.33 -1.58 7.93
N ASP A 108 -15.28 -0.60 8.80
CA ASP A 108 -15.19 -0.72 10.27
C ASP A 108 -14.09 -1.70 10.75
N PRO A 109 -12.80 -1.49 10.39
CA PRO A 109 -11.71 -2.32 10.88
C PRO A 109 -11.44 -2.07 12.38
N ASN A 110 -11.02 -3.12 13.13
CA ASN A 110 -10.60 -2.98 14.54
C ASN A 110 -9.18 -2.42 14.66
N TYR A 111 -8.38 -2.57 13.57
CA TYR A 111 -6.99 -2.19 13.56
C TYR A 111 -6.63 -1.48 12.24
N LEU A 112 -5.87 -0.41 12.35
CA LEU A 112 -5.22 0.24 11.22
C LEU A 112 -3.71 0.02 11.33
N VAL A 113 -3.09 -0.49 10.27
CA VAL A 113 -1.65 -0.68 10.18
C VAL A 113 -1.11 0.15 9.04
N PHE A 114 -0.19 1.05 9.34
CA PHE A 114 0.51 1.82 8.32
C PHE A 114 1.91 1.23 8.09
N ASN A 115 2.06 0.54 6.97
CA ASN A 115 3.31 -0.06 6.56
C ASN A 115 4.17 0.97 5.83
N LEU A 116 5.36 1.18 6.35
CA LEU A 116 6.38 2.07 5.81
C LEU A 116 7.60 1.27 5.37
N ARG A 117 8.40 1.88 4.53
CA ARG A 117 9.71 1.37 4.12
C ARG A 117 10.64 2.53 3.88
N ASN A 118 11.94 2.32 4.14
CA ASN A 118 12.98 3.28 3.83
C ASN A 118 12.76 3.90 2.44
N PRO A 119 12.74 5.23 2.31
CA PRO A 119 12.42 5.93 1.07
C PRO A 119 13.36 5.55 -0.08
N VAL A 120 14.67 5.46 0.16
CA VAL A 120 15.64 5.03 -0.86
C VAL A 120 15.28 3.64 -1.38
N LYS A 121 15.06 2.67 -0.47
CA LYS A 121 14.73 1.29 -0.85
C LYS A 121 13.38 1.17 -1.55
N SER A 122 12.44 2.03 -1.22
CA SER A 122 11.15 2.11 -1.90
C SER A 122 11.31 2.64 -3.33
N VAL A 123 12.01 3.75 -3.50
CA VAL A 123 12.26 4.37 -4.82
C VAL A 123 13.03 3.41 -5.73
N GLU A 124 14.11 2.78 -5.24
CA GLU A 124 14.85 1.74 -5.99
C GLU A 124 13.91 0.59 -6.43
N SER A 125 13.00 0.18 -5.56
CA SER A 125 12.04 -0.89 -5.85
C SER A 125 10.99 -0.50 -6.89
N PHE A 126 10.46 0.72 -6.83
CA PHE A 126 9.55 1.27 -7.83
C PHE A 126 10.25 1.48 -9.18
N TYR A 127 11.47 2.02 -9.17
CA TYR A 127 12.29 2.17 -10.36
C TYR A 127 12.45 0.83 -11.09
N ARG A 128 12.83 -0.21 -10.35
CA ARG A 128 12.97 -1.58 -10.88
C ARG A 128 11.68 -2.16 -11.44
N LYS A 129 10.51 -1.69 -10.96
CA LYS A 129 9.18 -2.08 -11.47
C LYS A 129 8.73 -1.29 -12.71
N GLY A 130 9.57 -0.41 -13.23
CA GLY A 130 9.26 0.38 -14.42
C GLY A 130 8.25 1.52 -14.15
N TRP A 131 8.17 2.04 -12.91
CA TRP A 131 7.31 3.19 -12.61
C TRP A 131 7.79 4.42 -13.37
N TYR A 132 6.87 5.10 -14.04
CA TYR A 132 7.07 6.27 -14.90
C TYR A 132 8.08 6.10 -16.05
N LEU A 133 8.50 4.86 -16.38
CA LEU A 133 9.37 4.59 -17.52
C LEU A 133 8.68 4.93 -18.85
N ASP A 134 7.44 4.43 -19.00
CA ASP A 134 6.66 4.66 -20.23
C ASP A 134 6.27 6.13 -20.39
N PHE A 135 6.11 6.83 -19.27
CA PHE A 135 5.81 8.26 -19.25
C PHE A 135 6.89 9.08 -19.95
N GLU A 136 8.16 8.80 -19.67
CA GLU A 136 9.28 9.49 -20.35
C GLU A 136 9.33 9.14 -21.84
N THR A 137 9.05 7.89 -22.19
CA THR A 137 9.06 7.41 -23.57
C THR A 137 7.89 7.97 -24.38
N GLU A 138 6.70 8.04 -23.82
CA GLU A 138 5.49 8.54 -24.49
C GLU A 138 5.43 10.07 -24.56
N MET A 139 5.91 10.78 -23.50
CA MET A 139 6.01 12.25 -23.52
C MET A 139 6.98 12.75 -24.57
N ASN A 140 8.06 12.01 -24.84
CA ASN A 140 8.99 12.36 -25.91
C ASN A 140 8.38 12.18 -27.30
N LYS A 141 7.34 11.32 -27.43
CA LYS A 141 6.65 11.05 -28.70
C LYS A 141 5.42 11.93 -28.93
N ASN A 142 4.66 12.26 -27.87
CA ASN A 142 3.39 12.98 -27.97
C ASN A 142 3.22 14.01 -26.85
N LYS A 143 3.63 15.24 -27.11
CA LYS A 143 3.55 16.39 -26.17
C LYS A 143 2.13 16.82 -25.75
N LYS A 144 1.06 16.11 -26.10
CA LYS A 144 -0.31 16.62 -26.02
C LYS A 144 -1.25 15.91 -25.01
N SER A 145 -0.84 14.85 -24.36
CA SER A 145 -1.72 14.19 -23.40
C SER A 145 -0.95 13.62 -22.20
N PRO A 146 -1.33 14.02 -20.97
CA PRO A 146 -0.86 13.36 -19.75
C PRO A 146 -1.48 11.95 -19.59
N MET A 147 -2.45 11.59 -20.41
CA MET A 147 -2.96 10.22 -20.45
C MET A 147 -1.92 9.36 -21.14
N ILE A 148 -1.17 8.70 -20.34
CA ILE A 148 -0.27 7.63 -20.73
C ILE A 148 -1.08 6.65 -21.55
N ASN A 149 -0.69 6.44 -22.80
CA ASN A 149 -1.28 5.39 -23.64
C ASN A 149 -0.84 4.04 -23.03
N ILE A 150 -1.57 3.62 -22.00
CA ILE A 150 -1.19 2.47 -21.20
C ILE A 150 -1.79 1.27 -21.88
N SER A 151 -0.96 0.68 -22.70
CA SER A 151 -1.17 -0.63 -23.24
C SER A 151 -1.86 -1.56 -22.23
N ASN A 152 -3.03 -2.07 -22.58
CA ASN A 152 -3.65 -3.34 -22.13
C ASN A 152 -3.64 -3.69 -20.61
N ASN A 153 -3.15 -2.84 -19.70
CA ASN A 153 -3.16 -3.09 -18.26
C ASN A 153 -3.77 -1.93 -17.49
N LEU A 154 -5.07 -2.02 -17.24
CA LEU A 154 -5.86 -1.03 -16.53
C LEU A 154 -5.31 -0.72 -15.14
N THR A 155 -4.90 -1.73 -14.39
CA THR A 155 -4.33 -1.57 -13.04
C THR A 155 -3.08 -0.69 -13.09
N ARG A 156 -2.21 -0.92 -14.08
CA ARG A 156 -0.99 -0.14 -14.26
C ARG A 156 -1.31 1.31 -14.60
N ALA A 157 -2.33 1.54 -15.42
CA ALA A 157 -2.83 2.86 -15.78
C ALA A 157 -3.28 3.66 -14.57
N LEU A 158 -4.23 3.11 -13.87
CA LEU A 158 -4.92 3.76 -12.78
C LEU A 158 -4.06 3.90 -11.53
N SER A 159 -3.02 3.08 -11.38
CA SER A 159 -2.13 3.14 -10.21
C SER A 159 -1.04 4.20 -10.29
N ARG A 160 -0.70 4.69 -11.48
CA ARG A 160 0.37 5.68 -11.69
C ARG A 160 -0.18 7.09 -11.76
N ILE A 161 -0.64 7.57 -10.63
CA ILE A 161 -1.13 8.94 -10.50
C ILE A 161 -0.03 9.95 -10.80
N VAL A 162 -0.45 11.11 -11.29
CA VAL A 162 0.37 12.30 -11.53
C VAL A 162 -0.24 13.49 -10.76
N PRO A 163 0.52 14.53 -10.39
CA PRO A 163 -0.04 15.66 -9.65
C PRO A 163 -1.10 16.43 -10.45
N SER A 164 -1.88 17.25 -9.73
CA SER A 164 -2.81 18.20 -10.34
C SER A 164 -2.08 19.27 -11.20
N GLU A 165 -2.86 20.03 -11.97
CA GLU A 165 -2.36 21.01 -12.93
C GLU A 165 -1.33 21.98 -12.36
N GLU A 166 -1.51 22.46 -11.12
CA GLU A 166 -0.61 23.43 -10.50
C GLU A 166 0.83 22.93 -10.35
N PHE A 167 1.01 21.67 -9.99
CA PHE A 167 2.34 21.07 -9.79
C PHE A 167 2.79 20.23 -11.00
N PHE A 168 1.92 20.02 -11.98
CA PHE A 168 2.17 19.10 -13.08
C PHE A 168 3.40 19.48 -13.92
N ASN A 169 3.56 20.76 -14.26
CA ASN A 169 4.70 21.23 -15.06
C ASN A 169 6.04 21.08 -14.33
N GLU A 170 6.07 21.38 -13.03
CA GLU A 170 7.26 21.15 -12.18
C GLU A 170 7.58 19.66 -12.14
N TRP A 171 6.57 18.81 -11.92
CA TRP A 171 6.71 17.36 -11.87
C TRP A 171 7.17 16.78 -13.21
N LEU A 172 6.71 17.32 -14.35
CA LEU A 172 7.17 16.91 -15.68
C LEU A 172 8.67 17.07 -15.84
N SER A 173 9.26 18.15 -15.31
CA SER A 173 10.68 18.45 -15.39
C SER A 173 11.56 17.57 -14.51
N LEU A 174 10.97 16.86 -13.53
CA LEU A 174 11.72 15.95 -12.64
C LEU A 174 12.29 14.76 -13.41
N THR A 175 13.44 14.29 -12.94
CA THR A 175 13.96 12.98 -13.33
C THR A 175 12.97 11.88 -12.97
N ARG A 176 13.18 10.69 -13.50
CA ARG A 176 12.35 9.53 -13.12
C ARG A 176 12.45 9.21 -11.62
N ILE A 177 13.63 9.38 -11.01
CA ILE A 177 13.81 9.25 -9.54
C ILE A 177 12.98 10.31 -8.82
N GLY A 178 13.00 11.56 -9.25
CA GLY A 178 12.18 12.63 -8.68
C GLY A 178 10.68 12.33 -8.74
N LYS A 179 10.18 11.87 -9.90
CA LYS A 179 8.78 11.47 -10.10
C LYS A 179 8.35 10.34 -9.18
N ILE A 180 9.18 9.30 -9.04
CA ILE A 180 8.92 8.16 -8.13
C ILE A 180 8.96 8.62 -6.67
N THR A 181 9.90 9.49 -6.31
CA THR A 181 10.00 10.03 -4.95
C THR A 181 8.78 10.87 -4.59
N TRP A 182 8.32 11.73 -5.51
CA TRP A 182 7.07 12.47 -5.34
C TRP A 182 5.91 11.51 -5.05
N PHE A 183 5.75 10.45 -5.86
CA PHE A 183 4.69 9.47 -5.67
C PHE A 183 4.77 8.83 -4.28
N TRP A 184 5.95 8.38 -3.87
CA TRP A 184 6.16 7.75 -2.56
C TRP A 184 5.83 8.73 -1.41
N ALA A 185 6.37 9.93 -1.47
CA ALA A 185 6.19 10.94 -0.44
C ALA A 185 4.73 11.40 -0.33
N ASN A 186 4.11 11.72 -1.47
CA ASN A 186 2.72 12.17 -1.53
C ASN A 186 1.76 11.09 -1.04
N THR A 187 1.94 9.84 -1.45
CA THR A 187 1.11 8.72 -1.02
C THR A 187 1.21 8.49 0.49
N ASN A 188 2.42 8.47 1.04
CA ASN A 188 2.61 8.28 2.48
C ASN A 188 2.08 9.48 3.30
N LYS A 189 2.18 10.70 2.77
CA LYS A 189 1.59 11.88 3.40
C LYS A 189 0.07 11.76 3.53
N PHE A 190 -0.62 11.39 2.45
CA PHE A 190 -2.08 11.21 2.50
C PHE A 190 -2.49 10.13 3.50
N ILE A 191 -1.81 8.98 3.50
CA ILE A 191 -2.07 7.94 4.50
C ILE A 191 -1.83 8.49 5.92
N PHE A 192 -0.72 9.17 6.15
CA PHE A 192 -0.34 9.68 7.45
C PHE A 192 -1.35 10.71 7.98
N ASP A 193 -1.79 11.62 7.12
CA ASP A 193 -2.76 12.66 7.47
C ASP A 193 -4.11 12.04 7.86
N ASP A 194 -4.65 11.12 7.07
CA ASP A 194 -5.92 10.45 7.37
C ASP A 194 -5.78 9.52 8.58
N PHE A 195 -4.69 8.76 8.66
CA PHE A 195 -4.41 7.87 9.78
C PHE A 195 -4.40 8.63 11.12
N ASN A 196 -3.86 9.86 11.15
CA ASN A 196 -3.84 10.67 12.35
C ASN A 196 -5.20 11.27 12.71
N LYS A 197 -6.07 11.56 11.72
CA LYS A 197 -7.43 12.07 11.96
C LYS A 197 -8.35 11.03 12.58
N ILE A 198 -8.25 9.77 12.15
CA ILE A 198 -9.09 8.69 12.66
C ILE A 198 -8.80 8.50 14.15
N LYS A 199 -9.84 8.39 14.97
CA LYS A 199 -9.79 8.12 16.42
C LYS A 199 -10.46 6.79 16.71
N ASP A 200 -10.38 6.34 17.94
CA ASP A 200 -11.11 5.19 18.48
C ASP A 200 -10.83 3.85 17.76
N VAL A 201 -9.61 3.69 17.25
CA VAL A 201 -9.13 2.45 16.63
C VAL A 201 -7.68 2.16 17.04
N ASN A 202 -7.33 0.89 17.14
CA ASN A 202 -5.95 0.49 17.38
C ASN A 202 -5.08 0.79 16.16
N LYS A 203 -4.02 1.56 16.34
CA LYS A 203 -3.15 2.04 15.28
C LYS A 203 -1.72 1.58 15.46
N TYR A 204 -1.13 1.09 14.38
CA TYR A 204 0.26 0.64 14.38
C TYR A 204 1.01 1.18 13.18
N PHE A 205 2.22 1.67 13.44
CA PHE A 205 3.22 1.95 12.42
C PHE A 205 4.19 0.78 12.34
N ILE A 206 4.45 0.32 11.13
CA ILE A 206 5.39 -0.77 10.89
C ILE A 206 6.37 -0.36 9.81
N LYS A 207 7.64 -0.21 10.16
CA LYS A 207 8.72 -0.09 9.18
C LYS A 207 9.18 -1.47 8.76
N LEU A 208 9.25 -1.72 7.47
CA LEU A 208 9.68 -3.02 6.93
C LEU A 208 11.07 -3.40 7.41
N GLU A 209 11.94 -2.42 7.60
CA GLU A 209 13.30 -2.61 8.08
C GLU A 209 13.35 -3.17 9.50
N ASP A 210 12.42 -2.76 10.36
CA ASP A 210 12.38 -3.17 11.77
C ASP A 210 11.87 -4.61 11.95
N ILE A 211 11.07 -5.08 10.98
CA ILE A 211 10.51 -6.44 11.00
C ILE A 211 11.29 -7.43 10.13
N ASN A 212 12.05 -6.92 9.17
CA ASN A 212 12.84 -7.74 8.28
C ASN A 212 13.95 -8.42 9.12
N GLU A 213 13.99 -9.75 9.10
CA GLU A 213 14.97 -10.53 9.86
C GLU A 213 14.79 -10.49 11.40
N ASN A 214 13.77 -9.84 11.93
CA ASN A 214 13.50 -9.75 13.36
C ASN A 214 12.38 -10.72 13.79
N TYR A 215 12.77 -11.93 14.20
CA TYR A 215 11.80 -12.93 14.68
C TYR A 215 11.16 -12.55 16.01
N ASP A 216 11.80 -11.73 16.84
CA ASP A 216 11.20 -11.31 18.12
C ASP A 216 10.05 -10.33 17.86
N PHE A 217 10.17 -9.45 16.86
CA PHE A 217 9.04 -8.63 16.40
C PHE A 217 7.85 -9.50 15.94
N TYR A 218 8.11 -10.60 15.22
CA TYR A 218 7.05 -11.54 14.88
C TYR A 218 6.36 -12.13 16.12
N LYS A 219 7.11 -12.45 17.20
CA LYS A 219 6.53 -12.94 18.46
C LYS A 219 5.61 -11.87 19.10
N GLU A 220 6.02 -10.61 19.11
CA GLU A 220 5.20 -9.50 19.59
C GLU A 220 3.90 -9.39 18.78
N MET A 221 3.99 -9.44 17.45
CA MET A 221 2.82 -9.54 16.58
C MET A 221 1.91 -10.72 16.93
N SER A 222 2.48 -11.90 17.18
CA SER A 222 1.71 -13.12 17.47
C SER A 222 0.88 -12.99 18.74
N ILE A 223 1.43 -12.33 19.74
CA ILE A 223 0.71 -12.04 21.00
C ILE A 223 -0.38 -10.98 20.71
N LYS A 224 -0.02 -9.89 20.08
CA LYS A 224 -0.91 -8.75 19.82
C LYS A 224 -2.14 -9.13 18.99
N PHE A 225 -1.93 -9.90 17.94
CA PHE A 225 -3.01 -10.35 17.06
C PHE A 225 -3.59 -11.71 17.45
N SER A 226 -3.14 -12.29 18.59
CA SER A 226 -3.64 -13.57 19.14
C SER A 226 -3.57 -14.69 18.10
N PHE A 227 -2.39 -14.93 17.54
CA PHE A 227 -2.17 -16.09 16.68
C PHE A 227 -2.27 -17.36 17.53
N GLU A 228 -3.11 -18.29 17.12
CA GLU A 228 -3.32 -19.55 17.87
C GLU A 228 -2.04 -20.37 18.02
N LYS A 229 -1.18 -20.32 17.00
CA LYS A 229 0.08 -21.05 16.99
C LYS A 229 1.15 -20.19 16.32
N SER A 230 2.25 -19.95 17.01
CA SER A 230 3.41 -19.29 16.42
C SER A 230 4.09 -20.21 15.42
N ILE A 231 4.48 -19.65 14.26
CA ILE A 231 5.36 -20.34 13.31
C ILE A 231 6.79 -20.38 13.85
N SER A 232 7.55 -21.38 13.43
CA SER A 232 8.95 -21.50 13.81
C SER A 232 9.80 -20.37 13.18
N LYS A 233 10.96 -20.10 13.79
CA LYS A 233 11.93 -19.14 13.23
C LYS A 233 12.31 -19.48 11.80
N LYS A 234 12.46 -20.76 11.47
CA LYS A 234 12.75 -21.24 10.11
C LYS A 234 11.63 -20.93 9.13
N GLU A 235 10.38 -21.16 9.50
CA GLU A 235 9.21 -20.85 8.67
C GLU A 235 9.08 -19.35 8.44
N PHE A 236 9.24 -18.54 9.50
CA PHE A 236 9.26 -17.09 9.40
C PHE A 236 10.27 -16.61 8.35
N TYR A 237 11.54 -17.05 8.45
CA TYR A 237 12.55 -16.65 7.48
C TYR A 237 12.28 -17.18 6.07
N ASN A 238 11.65 -18.34 5.94
CA ASN A 238 11.22 -18.84 4.63
C ASN A 238 10.16 -17.95 3.98
N ILE A 239 9.27 -17.35 4.78
CA ILE A 239 8.25 -16.42 4.28
C ILE A 239 8.89 -15.10 3.85
N ILE A 240 9.73 -14.50 4.69
CA ILE A 240 10.30 -13.18 4.42
C ILE A 240 11.34 -13.19 3.30
N ASN A 241 12.14 -14.25 3.17
CA ASN A 241 13.19 -14.35 2.15
C ASN A 241 12.64 -14.65 0.74
N LYS A 242 11.41 -15.11 0.63
CA LYS A 242 10.74 -15.25 -0.66
C LYS A 242 10.25 -13.89 -1.15
N ALA A 243 11.15 -13.09 -1.74
CA ALA A 243 10.77 -11.82 -2.39
C ALA A 243 9.82 -12.12 -3.58
N PRO A 244 8.48 -11.97 -3.42
CA PRO A 244 7.51 -12.47 -4.40
C PRO A 244 7.50 -11.67 -5.69
N ASN A 245 8.06 -10.47 -5.70
CA ASN A 245 7.88 -9.48 -6.77
C ASN A 245 9.17 -8.76 -7.14
N LYS A 246 10.14 -9.47 -7.71
CA LYS A 246 11.28 -8.82 -8.37
C LYS A 246 10.77 -8.02 -9.59
N GLY A 247 11.28 -6.80 -9.76
CA GLY A 247 10.98 -5.99 -10.95
C GLY A 247 11.73 -6.53 -12.18
N PRO A 248 11.25 -6.23 -13.40
CA PRO A 248 11.85 -6.68 -14.66
C PRO A 248 13.14 -5.93 -15.01
N LEU A 249 13.35 -4.73 -14.46
CA LEU A 249 14.52 -3.91 -14.77
C LEU A 249 15.68 -4.21 -13.82
N ASP A 250 16.87 -3.83 -14.24
CA ASP A 250 18.07 -3.91 -13.42
C ASP A 250 17.97 -3.00 -12.19
N LYS A 251 18.79 -3.31 -11.19
CA LYS A 251 18.92 -2.48 -10.00
C LYS A 251 19.60 -1.17 -10.36
N TYR A 252 18.95 -0.07 -9.98
CA TYR A 252 19.54 1.27 -10.01
C TYR A 252 19.59 1.78 -8.58
N GLU A 253 20.73 1.54 -7.92
CA GLU A 253 20.92 1.80 -6.50
C GLU A 253 21.28 3.28 -6.25
N TYR A 254 20.94 3.81 -5.09
CA TYR A 254 21.20 5.21 -4.67
C TYR A 254 22.65 5.67 -4.91
N LYS A 255 23.63 4.80 -4.72
CA LYS A 255 25.03 5.13 -4.97
C LYS A 255 25.32 5.51 -6.43
N ASN A 256 24.50 5.02 -7.37
CA ASN A 256 24.62 5.25 -8.81
C ASN A 256 23.79 6.44 -9.30
N TRP A 257 22.93 7.00 -8.44
CA TRP A 257 22.13 8.16 -8.78
C TRP A 257 23.04 9.38 -9.00
N ASN A 258 22.75 10.18 -10.02
CA ASN A 258 23.47 11.42 -10.26
C ASN A 258 23.08 12.51 -9.24
N ASN A 259 23.78 13.64 -9.27
CA ASN A 259 23.56 14.73 -8.32
C ASN A 259 22.17 15.38 -8.42
N ILE A 260 21.58 15.43 -9.61
CA ILE A 260 20.23 15.98 -9.83
C ILE A 260 19.21 15.05 -9.18
N GLU A 261 19.29 13.75 -9.46
CA GLU A 261 18.40 12.73 -8.88
C GLU A 261 18.45 12.71 -7.35
N LYS A 262 19.63 12.81 -6.76
CA LYS A 262 19.80 12.89 -5.29
C LYS A 262 19.20 14.18 -4.73
N LYS A 263 19.42 15.31 -5.39
CA LYS A 263 18.85 16.60 -4.97
C LYS A 263 17.32 16.58 -5.03
N GLU A 264 16.74 16.08 -6.10
CA GLU A 264 15.28 15.94 -6.24
C GLU A 264 14.71 14.99 -5.19
N PHE A 265 15.36 13.85 -4.95
CA PHE A 265 14.94 12.89 -3.92
C PHE A 265 14.86 13.56 -2.55
N HIS A 266 15.91 14.21 -2.09
CA HIS A 266 15.91 14.87 -0.78
C HIS A 266 14.89 16.00 -0.72
N SER A 267 14.84 16.84 -1.74
CA SER A 267 13.87 17.94 -1.81
C SER A 267 12.42 17.47 -1.73
N MET A 268 12.05 16.39 -2.43
CA MET A 268 10.68 15.84 -2.37
C MET A 268 10.35 15.24 -1.00
N ILE A 269 11.29 14.55 -0.37
CA ILE A 269 11.10 14.01 0.99
C ILE A 269 10.88 15.15 1.98
N ASP A 270 11.79 16.12 2.02
CA ASP A 270 11.76 17.23 2.97
C ASP A 270 10.50 18.10 2.81
N LYS A 271 10.09 18.35 1.56
CA LYS A 271 8.92 19.19 1.25
C LYS A 271 7.60 18.50 1.52
N ILE A 272 7.49 17.19 1.25
CA ILE A 272 6.19 16.49 1.20
C ILE A 272 5.99 15.57 2.41
N PHE A 273 6.97 14.73 2.77
CA PHE A 273 6.83 13.77 3.84
C PHE A 273 8.10 13.64 4.70
N PRO A 274 8.45 14.68 5.50
CA PRO A 274 9.65 14.71 6.34
C PRO A 274 9.54 13.84 7.60
N TYR A 275 8.44 13.11 7.77
CA TYR A 275 8.11 12.43 9.03
C TYR A 275 8.74 11.04 9.17
N TYR A 276 9.27 10.45 8.08
CA TYR A 276 9.70 9.05 8.06
C TYR A 276 10.66 8.70 9.20
N ASP A 277 11.68 9.52 9.44
CA ASP A 277 12.71 9.23 10.46
C ASP A 277 12.16 9.32 11.89
N ASN A 278 11.15 10.16 12.11
CA ASN A 278 10.51 10.36 13.41
C ASN A 278 9.46 9.28 13.74
N ILE A 279 8.94 8.57 12.75
CA ILE A 279 8.00 7.48 12.97
C ILE A 279 8.76 6.26 13.48
N LYS A 280 8.31 5.69 14.60
CA LYS A 280 8.83 4.45 15.16
C LYS A 280 7.82 3.33 14.96
N THR A 281 8.31 2.13 14.67
CA THR A 281 7.48 0.94 14.73
C THR A 281 6.94 0.76 16.14
N ASN A 282 5.64 0.51 16.23
CA ASN A 282 4.93 0.25 17.47
C ASN A 282 3.89 -0.85 17.23
N ILE A 283 3.91 -1.92 18.00
CA ILE A 283 2.91 -2.98 17.88
C ILE A 283 2.55 -3.56 19.25
#